data_4f90e2b1aaf566cd56ce181d3c6ad3ff
#
_entry.id   4f90e2b1aaf566cd56ce181d3c6ad3ff
#
_cell.length_a   1.000
_cell.length_b   1.000
_cell.length_c   1.000
_cell.angle_alpha   90.00
_cell.angle_beta   90.00
_cell.angle_gamma   90.00
#
_symmetry.space_group_name_H-M   'P 1'
#
loop_
_entity.id
_entity.type
_entity.pdbx_description
1 polymer ?
#
loop_
_entity_poly.entity_id
_entity_poly.type
_entity_poly.pdbx_seq_one_letter_code
_entity_poly.pdbx_strand_id
1 'polypeptide(L)'
;MRKRILSLLLCCVMLIGLLPTAAFAAGEIEEQFTLAPGGRYYFDLSAMDIPGTVNSGNSFGMVSLPDTSLHYVPFTYAGTIEAYKLTSAIATTEEYAQQYKYAHSLFVADCVVTRTISWGDLNGAGLIFGKDYVAGGVDYTLRAPSVGSNYTGSGVSDPGVPQSNEWDTMLNKNIGYIQNWDIIYSWGQDVFSGGVLHRAVRGYYSALTWNYYNATESIPYVGFRPVLEVLNADTLGPDGMKAVTLDLNGGKLGGSSEAIQIIVKTGSEFTAPVSDGLTRPDGDTGSYFMWLDSDGKLYAPGANVPAEVTKLTAQFTNTYTVTLHTNGGTINSGNVTEYTYGVGATLPTAGDMTYTGHTFKGW
;
A
#
# COMPACT_ATOMS: atom_id res chain seq x y z
N MET A 1 38.87 58.96 6.54
CA MET A 1 38.22 58.00 7.42
C MET A 1 36.67 57.91 7.25
N ARG A 2 35.93 59.05 7.30
CA ARG A 2 34.46 59.06 7.20
C ARG A 2 33.87 58.37 5.93
N LYS A 3 34.47 58.56 4.75
CA LYS A 3 33.99 57.95 3.49
C LYS A 3 34.15 56.41 3.41
N ARG A 4 35.17 55.83 4.08
CA ARG A 4 35.38 54.41 4.14
C ARG A 4 34.43 53.73 5.12
N ILE A 5 34.04 54.36 6.20
CA ILE A 5 33.09 53.87 7.18
C ILE A 5 31.67 53.84 6.56
N LEU A 6 31.31 54.89 5.77
CA LEU A 6 30.02 54.95 5.09
C LEU A 6 29.89 53.85 4.01
N SER A 7 30.98 53.55 3.27
CA SER A 7 30.99 52.48 2.28
C SER A 7 30.89 51.09 2.92
N LEU A 8 31.55 50.87 4.08
CA LEU A 8 31.41 49.62 4.82
C LEU A 8 29.98 49.42 5.40
N LEU A 9 29.39 50.48 5.93
CA LEU A 9 28.01 50.44 6.43
C LEU A 9 26.98 50.16 5.31
N LEU A 10 27.19 50.75 4.12
CA LEU A 10 26.34 50.47 2.95
C LEU A 10 26.46 49.05 2.43
N CYS A 11 27.68 48.47 2.42
CA CYS A 11 27.88 47.04 2.10
C CYS A 11 27.23 46.12 3.12
N CYS A 12 27.31 46.43 4.42
CA CYS A 12 26.65 45.62 5.44
C CYS A 12 25.13 45.67 5.33
N VAL A 13 24.55 46.82 5.00
CA VAL A 13 23.09 46.97 4.79
C VAL A 13 22.64 46.23 3.51
N MET A 14 23.44 46.24 2.43
CA MET A 14 23.13 45.45 1.23
C MET A 14 23.32 43.93 1.43
N LEU A 15 24.25 43.50 2.27
CA LEU A 15 24.43 42.07 2.62
C LEU A 15 23.27 41.57 3.51
N ILE A 16 22.71 42.39 4.38
CA ILE A 16 21.54 42.05 5.20
C ILE A 16 20.26 41.99 4.32
N GLY A 17 20.17 42.81 3.26
CA GLY A 17 19.07 42.76 2.29
C GLY A 17 19.14 41.61 1.29
N LEU A 18 20.27 40.86 1.23
CA LEU A 18 20.49 39.67 0.38
C LEU A 18 20.42 38.36 1.16
N LEU A 19 20.22 38.40 2.46
CA LEU A 19 19.73 37.21 3.16
C LEU A 19 18.38 36.87 2.53
N PRO A 20 18.19 35.68 1.97
CA PRO A 20 16.86 35.25 1.62
C PRO A 20 16.06 35.43 2.93
N THR A 21 15.10 36.32 2.93
CA THR A 21 13.99 36.19 3.87
C THR A 21 13.47 34.77 3.60
N ALA A 22 13.86 33.82 4.43
CA ALA A 22 13.09 32.62 4.55
C ALA A 22 11.69 33.17 4.85
N ALA A 23 10.87 33.28 3.80
CA ALA A 23 9.46 33.27 3.99
C ALA A 23 9.24 31.96 4.76
N PHE A 24 9.00 32.05 6.05
CA PHE A 24 8.38 31.00 6.78
C PHE A 24 7.02 30.88 6.10
N ALA A 25 6.97 30.03 5.06
CA ALA A 25 5.75 29.46 4.58
C ALA A 25 5.10 28.89 5.83
N ALA A 26 3.88 29.25 6.09
CA ALA A 26 3.10 28.76 7.22
C ALA A 26 3.34 27.26 7.29
N GLY A 27 4.07 26.83 8.35
CA GLY A 27 4.45 25.50 8.74
C GLY A 27 4.45 24.45 7.65
N GLU A 28 5.58 24.22 6.96
CA GLU A 28 5.82 22.90 6.40
C GLU A 28 5.85 21.95 7.61
N ILE A 29 4.91 21.02 7.61
CA ILE A 29 4.86 19.98 8.64
C ILE A 29 6.14 19.18 8.50
N GLU A 30 6.79 18.93 9.61
CA GLU A 30 7.95 18.05 9.68
C GLU A 30 7.51 16.63 9.31
N GLU A 31 8.17 16.04 8.32
CA GLU A 31 7.89 14.66 7.93
C GLU A 31 8.28 13.72 9.09
N GLN A 32 7.36 12.83 9.46
CA GLN A 32 7.58 11.87 10.57
C GLN A 32 8.60 10.80 10.21
N PHE A 33 8.77 10.51 8.91
CA PHE A 33 9.66 9.45 8.42
C PHE A 33 10.62 9.97 7.37
N THR A 34 11.78 9.31 7.27
CA THR A 34 12.80 9.58 6.24
C THR A 34 12.42 9.07 4.85
N LEU A 35 11.31 8.35 4.71
CA LEU A 35 10.75 7.97 3.41
C LEU A 35 10.42 9.20 2.58
N ALA A 36 10.88 9.23 1.33
CA ALA A 36 10.62 10.36 0.44
C ALA A 36 9.13 10.38 0.01
N PRO A 37 8.37 11.47 0.27
CA PRO A 37 7.04 11.64 -0.27
C PRO A 37 7.00 11.51 -1.80
N GLY A 38 5.97 10.86 -2.33
CA GLY A 38 5.85 10.51 -3.75
C GLY A 38 6.42 9.13 -4.11
N GLY A 39 7.13 8.46 -3.20
CA GLY A 39 7.56 7.08 -3.37
C GLY A 39 6.36 6.14 -3.52
N ARG A 40 6.47 5.15 -4.43
CA ARG A 40 5.44 4.13 -4.64
C ARG A 40 5.81 2.83 -3.93
N TYR A 41 4.88 2.31 -3.13
CA TYR A 41 5.04 1.09 -2.35
C TYR A 41 3.82 0.20 -2.53
N TYR A 42 4.00 -1.11 -2.34
CA TYR A 42 2.98 -2.11 -2.62
C TYR A 42 2.56 -2.82 -1.34
N PHE A 43 1.24 -2.97 -1.15
CA PHE A 43 0.65 -3.59 0.04
C PHE A 43 -0.33 -4.68 -0.38
N ASP A 44 -0.23 -5.84 0.25
CA ASP A 44 -1.15 -6.96 0.01
C ASP A 44 -2.44 -6.76 0.81
N LEU A 45 -3.52 -6.46 0.12
CA LEU A 45 -4.84 -6.25 0.71
C LEU A 45 -5.77 -7.45 0.53
N SER A 46 -5.30 -8.56 -0.04
CA SER A 46 -6.13 -9.72 -0.39
C SER A 46 -6.85 -10.35 0.80
N ALA A 47 -6.26 -10.27 2.00
CA ALA A 47 -6.83 -10.79 3.24
C ALA A 47 -7.75 -9.80 3.98
N MET A 48 -7.99 -8.60 3.42
CA MET A 48 -8.73 -7.55 4.14
C MET A 48 -10.25 -7.65 4.01
N ASP A 49 -10.78 -8.60 3.24
CA ASP A 49 -12.22 -8.76 2.98
C ASP A 49 -12.89 -7.44 2.56
N ILE A 50 -12.30 -6.76 1.60
CA ILE A 50 -12.82 -5.49 1.10
C ILE A 50 -14.07 -5.77 0.24
N PRO A 51 -15.25 -5.27 0.62
CA PRO A 51 -16.47 -5.53 -0.12
C PRO A 51 -16.52 -4.79 -1.45
N GLY A 52 -17.41 -5.24 -2.34
CA GLY A 52 -17.61 -4.67 -3.68
C GLY A 52 -16.97 -5.51 -4.79
N THR A 53 -17.06 -5.00 -6.00
CA THR A 53 -16.42 -5.63 -7.17
C THR A 53 -15.00 -5.11 -7.30
N VAL A 54 -14.02 -6.00 -7.35
CA VAL A 54 -12.63 -5.61 -7.58
C VAL A 54 -12.51 -4.80 -8.87
N ASN A 55 -11.81 -3.69 -8.78
CA ASN A 55 -11.73 -2.74 -9.88
C ASN A 55 -10.71 -3.19 -10.93
N SER A 56 -11.17 -3.54 -12.11
CA SER A 56 -10.34 -3.95 -13.27
C SER A 56 -10.11 -2.82 -14.28
N GLY A 57 -10.37 -1.58 -13.88
CA GLY A 57 -10.38 -0.41 -14.75
C GLY A 57 -11.77 0.21 -14.86
N ASN A 58 -11.89 1.32 -15.61
CA ASN A 58 -13.18 1.94 -15.78
C ASN A 58 -14.02 1.22 -16.86
N SER A 59 -15.35 1.40 -16.77
CA SER A 59 -16.33 0.78 -17.69
C SER A 59 -16.17 1.21 -19.15
N PHE A 60 -15.38 2.23 -19.41
CA PHE A 60 -15.19 2.83 -20.73
C PHE A 60 -13.83 2.46 -21.35
N GLY A 61 -13.02 1.62 -20.69
CA GLY A 61 -11.72 1.16 -21.19
C GLY A 61 -10.64 2.23 -21.28
N MET A 62 -10.83 3.40 -20.65
CA MET A 62 -9.87 4.50 -20.69
C MET A 62 -8.75 4.34 -19.67
N VAL A 63 -8.98 3.56 -18.63
CA VAL A 63 -7.96 3.20 -17.62
C VAL A 63 -7.98 1.69 -17.48
N SER A 64 -6.87 1.06 -17.81
CA SER A 64 -6.63 -0.36 -17.52
C SER A 64 -5.83 -0.46 -16.23
N LEU A 65 -6.40 -1.10 -15.23
CA LEU A 65 -5.68 -1.43 -14.01
C LEU A 65 -5.00 -2.78 -14.16
N PRO A 66 -3.74 -2.87 -13.77
CA PRO A 66 -2.94 -4.04 -14.11
C PRO A 66 -3.28 -5.28 -13.31
N ASP A 67 -3.81 -5.16 -12.09
CA ASP A 67 -4.13 -6.31 -11.23
C ASP A 67 -5.49 -6.16 -10.57
N THR A 68 -6.23 -7.25 -10.52
CA THR A 68 -7.57 -7.34 -9.93
C THR A 68 -7.63 -8.26 -8.72
N SER A 69 -6.49 -8.78 -8.25
CA SER A 69 -6.43 -9.77 -7.16
C SER A 69 -6.33 -9.16 -5.77
N LEU A 70 -6.08 -7.85 -5.65
CA LEU A 70 -5.73 -7.13 -4.42
C LEU A 70 -4.40 -7.57 -3.78
N HIS A 71 -3.64 -8.44 -4.42
CA HIS A 71 -2.27 -8.74 -4.04
C HIS A 71 -1.35 -7.59 -4.47
N TYR A 72 -0.64 -7.00 -3.52
CA TYR A 72 0.35 -5.95 -3.75
C TYR A 72 -0.19 -4.74 -4.54
N VAL A 73 -1.24 -4.15 -4.00
CA VAL A 73 -1.83 -2.90 -4.52
C VAL A 73 -0.81 -1.77 -4.40
N PRO A 74 -0.60 -0.96 -5.45
CA PRO A 74 0.29 0.20 -5.38
C PRO A 74 -0.33 1.34 -4.59
N PHE A 75 0.49 1.94 -3.73
CA PHE A 75 0.20 3.12 -2.93
C PHE A 75 1.31 4.15 -3.09
N THR A 76 0.95 5.41 -3.16
CA THR A 76 1.88 6.53 -3.11
C THR A 76 1.99 7.04 -1.67
N TYR A 77 3.21 7.17 -1.16
CA TYR A 77 3.45 7.80 0.14
C TYR A 77 3.25 9.31 0.02
N ALA A 78 2.20 9.82 0.67
CA ALA A 78 1.86 11.25 0.63
C ALA A 78 2.64 12.08 1.69
N GLY A 79 3.42 11.41 2.54
CA GLY A 79 4.12 12.04 3.65
C GLY A 79 3.19 12.37 4.81
N THR A 80 3.65 13.24 5.69
CA THR A 80 2.92 13.68 6.87
C THR A 80 1.86 14.70 6.51
N ILE A 81 0.63 14.48 6.97
CA ILE A 81 -0.54 15.33 6.80
C ILE A 81 -0.82 16.05 8.12
N GLU A 82 -1.24 17.32 8.06
CA GLU A 82 -1.63 18.09 9.25
C GLU A 82 -2.80 17.46 10.00
N ALA A 83 -2.85 17.76 11.28
CA ALA A 83 -4.00 17.41 12.08
C ALA A 83 -5.27 18.03 11.50
N TYR A 84 -6.21 17.15 11.15
CA TYR A 84 -7.53 17.52 10.68
C TYR A 84 -8.58 17.03 11.68
N LYS A 85 -9.55 17.86 11.97
CA LYS A 85 -10.64 17.50 12.87
C LYS A 85 -11.97 17.74 12.17
N LEU A 86 -12.79 16.69 12.06
CA LEU A 86 -14.18 16.84 11.70
C LEU A 86 -14.89 17.69 12.76
N THR A 87 -15.65 18.69 12.35
CA THR A 87 -16.49 19.46 13.26
C THR A 87 -17.76 18.67 13.56
N SER A 88 -18.40 18.92 14.71
CA SER A 88 -19.67 18.29 15.08
C SER A 88 -20.78 18.47 14.04
N ALA A 89 -20.73 19.55 13.24
CA ALA A 89 -21.70 19.81 12.16
C ALA A 89 -21.55 18.85 10.97
N ILE A 90 -20.39 18.25 10.78
CA ILE A 90 -20.05 17.37 9.64
C ILE A 90 -19.70 15.95 10.05
N ALA A 91 -19.48 15.69 11.34
CA ALA A 91 -19.26 14.35 11.88
C ALA A 91 -20.59 13.64 12.12
N THR A 92 -20.61 12.32 11.92
CA THR A 92 -21.79 11.50 12.18
C THR A 92 -22.02 11.26 13.68
N THR A 93 -20.93 11.30 14.46
CA THR A 93 -20.94 11.15 15.94
C THR A 93 -19.86 12.04 16.54
N GLU A 94 -19.93 12.28 17.86
CA GLU A 94 -18.91 13.01 18.60
C GLU A 94 -17.54 12.31 18.58
N GLU A 95 -17.53 10.99 18.48
CA GLU A 95 -16.32 10.19 18.33
C GLU A 95 -15.57 10.57 17.07
N TYR A 96 -16.23 10.65 15.92
CA TYR A 96 -15.62 11.06 14.66
C TYR A 96 -15.13 12.50 14.66
N ALA A 97 -15.81 13.39 15.39
CA ALA A 97 -15.35 14.75 15.58
C ALA A 97 -13.99 14.87 16.31
N GLN A 98 -13.54 13.80 16.92
CA GLN A 98 -12.26 13.71 17.62
C GLN A 98 -11.14 13.08 16.80
N GLN A 99 -11.44 12.49 15.64
CA GLN A 99 -10.44 11.91 14.76
C GLN A 99 -9.50 12.97 14.15
N TYR A 100 -8.30 12.56 13.77
CA TYR A 100 -7.29 13.37 13.08
C TYR A 100 -6.90 14.65 13.83
N LYS A 101 -6.72 14.55 15.13
CA LYS A 101 -6.24 15.67 15.97
C LYS A 101 -4.74 15.85 15.94
N TYR A 102 -4.01 14.93 15.35
CA TYR A 102 -2.55 14.86 15.32
C TYR A 102 -2.06 14.78 13.87
N ALA A 103 -0.83 15.22 13.66
CA ALA A 103 -0.16 15.01 12.39
C ALA A 103 0.09 13.51 12.19
N HIS A 104 -0.18 13.01 10.97
CA HIS A 104 -0.08 11.59 10.66
C HIS A 104 0.42 11.37 9.24
N SER A 105 1.09 10.25 9.01
CA SER A 105 1.65 9.89 7.70
C SER A 105 0.75 8.92 6.97
N LEU A 106 0.52 9.20 5.67
CA LEU A 106 -0.40 8.46 4.82
C LEU A 106 0.29 7.87 3.59
N PHE A 107 -0.14 6.66 3.25
CA PHE A 107 -0.02 6.10 1.91
C PHE A 107 -1.42 6.12 1.28
N VAL A 108 -1.57 6.62 0.06
CA VAL A 108 -2.84 6.65 -0.66
C VAL A 108 -2.80 5.65 -1.81
N ALA A 109 -3.83 4.82 -1.93
CA ALA A 109 -3.92 3.86 -3.04
C ALA A 109 -3.91 4.58 -4.39
N ASP A 110 -3.11 4.10 -5.34
CA ASP A 110 -2.99 4.70 -6.67
C ASP A 110 -4.30 4.58 -7.49
N CYS A 111 -5.21 3.73 -7.08
CA CYS A 111 -6.51 3.54 -7.72
C CYS A 111 -7.61 3.19 -6.72
N VAL A 112 -8.85 3.28 -7.16
CA VAL A 112 -10.01 2.67 -6.48
C VAL A 112 -9.85 1.15 -6.54
N VAL A 113 -9.79 0.47 -5.39
CA VAL A 113 -9.51 -0.97 -5.31
C VAL A 113 -10.77 -1.82 -5.53
N THR A 114 -11.93 -1.38 -5.01
CA THR A 114 -13.22 -2.00 -5.29
C THR A 114 -14.26 -0.93 -5.66
N ARG A 115 -15.24 -1.30 -6.47
CA ARG A 115 -16.32 -0.41 -6.94
C ARG A 115 -17.68 -1.10 -6.81
N THR A 116 -18.75 -0.37 -7.16
CA THR A 116 -20.12 -0.86 -7.05
C THR A 116 -20.43 -1.27 -5.61
N ILE A 117 -20.08 -0.43 -4.70
CA ILE A 117 -20.20 -0.62 -3.26
C ILE A 117 -20.78 0.63 -2.61
N SER A 118 -21.68 0.46 -1.66
CA SER A 118 -22.23 1.57 -0.89
C SER A 118 -21.27 2.01 0.23
N TRP A 119 -21.40 3.26 0.64
CA TRP A 119 -20.70 3.75 1.83
C TRP A 119 -21.10 2.94 3.07
N GLY A 120 -22.39 2.55 3.17
CA GLY A 120 -22.91 1.77 4.27
C GLY A 120 -22.27 0.39 4.41
N ASP A 121 -22.03 -0.31 3.29
CA ASP A 121 -21.36 -1.61 3.30
C ASP A 121 -19.87 -1.46 3.71
N LEU A 122 -19.19 -0.43 3.22
CA LEU A 122 -17.81 -0.13 3.64
C LEU A 122 -17.74 0.21 5.14
N ASN A 123 -18.70 0.99 5.63
CA ASN A 123 -18.79 1.33 7.05
C ASN A 123 -19.08 0.09 7.91
N GLY A 124 -19.98 -0.78 7.46
CA GLY A 124 -20.26 -2.07 8.12
C GLY A 124 -19.06 -3.00 8.18
N ALA A 125 -18.15 -2.91 7.21
CA ALA A 125 -16.88 -3.63 7.17
C ALA A 125 -15.74 -2.94 7.97
N GLY A 126 -16.01 -1.78 8.59
CA GLY A 126 -15.02 -0.99 9.35
C GLY A 126 -14.06 -0.15 8.49
N LEU A 127 -14.27 -0.11 7.16
CA LEU A 127 -13.31 0.46 6.21
C LEU A 127 -13.45 1.98 5.99
N ILE A 128 -14.50 2.59 6.51
CA ILE A 128 -14.65 4.05 6.40
C ILE A 128 -13.76 4.76 7.42
N PHE A 129 -13.82 4.36 8.68
CA PHE A 129 -13.13 5.04 9.77
C PHE A 129 -11.89 4.32 10.27
N GLY A 130 -11.71 3.06 9.92
CA GLY A 130 -10.48 2.35 10.16
C GLY A 130 -10.64 0.87 10.50
N LYS A 131 -9.85 0.05 9.85
CA LYS A 131 -9.65 -1.38 10.13
C LYS A 131 -8.16 -1.61 10.29
N ASP A 132 -7.78 -2.33 11.34
CA ASP A 132 -6.38 -2.64 11.60
C ASP A 132 -5.77 -3.44 10.45
N TYR A 133 -4.57 -3.06 10.05
CA TYR A 133 -3.80 -3.71 9.01
C TYR A 133 -2.32 -3.73 9.39
N VAL A 134 -1.67 -4.87 9.26
CA VAL A 134 -0.24 -5.03 9.56
C VAL A 134 0.48 -5.52 8.30
N ALA A 135 1.54 -4.83 7.91
CA ALA A 135 2.39 -5.23 6.81
C ALA A 135 3.87 -4.97 7.14
N GLY A 136 4.73 -5.94 6.87
CA GLY A 136 6.17 -5.82 7.12
C GLY A 136 6.55 -5.49 8.56
N GLY A 137 5.70 -5.83 9.53
CA GLY A 137 5.90 -5.50 10.96
C GLY A 137 5.56 -4.06 11.33
N VAL A 138 4.94 -3.30 10.44
CA VAL A 138 4.41 -1.94 10.68
C VAL A 138 2.90 -2.02 10.82
N ASP A 139 2.37 -1.33 11.83
CA ASP A 139 0.94 -1.23 12.09
C ASP A 139 0.33 -0.04 11.32
N TYR A 140 -0.78 -0.29 10.67
CA TYR A 140 -1.54 0.70 9.91
C TYR A 140 -3.02 0.64 10.25
N THR A 141 -3.71 1.74 9.97
CA THR A 141 -5.18 1.75 9.82
C THR A 141 -5.52 1.89 8.34
N LEU A 142 -6.22 0.90 7.79
CA LEU A 142 -6.78 0.92 6.43
C LEU A 142 -8.16 1.59 6.48
N ARG A 143 -8.36 2.69 5.78
CA ARG A 143 -9.58 3.49 5.84
C ARG A 143 -9.82 4.35 4.60
N ALA A 144 -11.01 4.95 4.49
CA ALA A 144 -11.25 6.02 3.54
C ALA A 144 -10.54 7.32 4.01
N PRO A 145 -10.11 8.20 3.08
CA PRO A 145 -9.62 9.53 3.43
C PRO A 145 -10.76 10.46 3.81
N SER A 146 -10.46 11.52 4.58
CA SER A 146 -11.35 12.67 4.67
C SER A 146 -11.28 13.50 3.38
N VAL A 147 -12.41 14.06 2.94
CA VAL A 147 -12.57 14.67 1.61
C VAL A 147 -13.29 16.03 1.64
N GLY A 148 -13.66 16.48 2.83
CA GLY A 148 -14.51 17.65 3.05
C GLY A 148 -16.00 17.33 2.96
N SER A 149 -16.81 18.04 3.73
CA SER A 149 -18.27 17.84 3.85
C SER A 149 -19.09 18.67 2.87
N ASN A 150 -18.44 19.56 2.13
CA ASN A 150 -19.03 20.41 1.11
C ASN A 150 -17.94 20.79 0.09
N TYR A 151 -18.26 21.62 -0.87
CA TYR A 151 -17.35 22.09 -1.92
C TYR A 151 -17.48 23.60 -2.12
N THR A 152 -16.45 24.21 -2.71
CA THR A 152 -16.48 25.60 -3.16
C THR A 152 -16.85 25.65 -4.63
N GLY A 153 -17.73 26.53 -5.06
CA GLY A 153 -18.03 26.71 -6.49
C GLY A 153 -18.97 25.67 -7.09
N SER A 154 -18.60 25.04 -8.23
CA SER A 154 -19.48 24.19 -9.03
C SER A 154 -19.40 22.68 -8.73
N GLY A 155 -18.45 22.25 -7.91
CA GLY A 155 -18.19 20.83 -7.60
C GLY A 155 -17.39 20.06 -8.65
N VAL A 156 -17.08 20.65 -9.81
CA VAL A 156 -16.40 19.95 -10.92
C VAL A 156 -14.87 20.03 -10.82
N SER A 157 -14.35 21.15 -10.31
CA SER A 157 -12.90 21.36 -10.18
C SER A 157 -12.57 22.11 -8.89
N ASP A 158 -13.40 21.96 -7.89
CA ASP A 158 -13.34 22.74 -6.67
C ASP A 158 -12.87 21.87 -5.50
N PRO A 159 -12.02 22.39 -4.61
CA PRO A 159 -11.63 21.70 -3.41
C PRO A 159 -12.81 21.47 -2.46
N GLY A 160 -12.66 20.51 -1.57
CA GLY A 160 -13.60 20.28 -0.48
C GLY A 160 -13.56 21.37 0.58
N VAL A 161 -14.57 21.42 1.42
CA VAL A 161 -14.66 22.33 2.57
C VAL A 161 -14.82 21.52 3.84
N PRO A 162 -13.95 21.69 4.82
CA PRO A 162 -12.73 22.51 4.83
C PRO A 162 -11.62 21.95 3.94
N GLN A 163 -10.78 22.83 3.37
CA GLN A 163 -9.66 22.44 2.51
C GLN A 163 -8.50 21.77 3.27
N SER A 164 -8.55 21.77 4.59
CA SER A 164 -7.63 21.03 5.45
C SER A 164 -7.95 19.52 5.51
N ASN A 165 -8.96 19.02 4.75
CA ASN A 165 -9.19 17.60 4.62
C ASN A 165 -7.99 16.91 3.96
N GLU A 166 -7.83 15.61 4.21
CA GLU A 166 -6.66 14.85 3.76
C GLU A 166 -6.51 14.83 2.24
N TRP A 167 -7.60 14.66 1.51
CA TRP A 167 -7.57 14.61 0.05
C TRP A 167 -7.01 15.90 -0.56
N ASP A 168 -7.53 17.06 -0.16
CA ASP A 168 -7.04 18.36 -0.66
C ASP A 168 -5.63 18.67 -0.14
N THR A 169 -5.28 18.25 1.08
CA THR A 169 -3.93 18.39 1.61
C THR A 169 -2.92 17.58 0.80
N MET A 170 -3.24 16.33 0.45
CA MET A 170 -2.40 15.52 -0.43
C MET A 170 -2.23 16.15 -1.81
N LEU A 171 -3.31 16.66 -2.42
CA LEU A 171 -3.26 17.37 -3.71
C LEU A 171 -2.44 18.65 -3.64
N ASN A 172 -2.52 19.40 -2.54
CA ASN A 172 -1.75 20.62 -2.33
C ASN A 172 -0.24 20.34 -2.19
N LYS A 173 0.13 19.20 -1.56
CA LYS A 173 1.53 18.76 -1.52
C LYS A 173 2.01 18.37 -2.91
N ASN A 174 1.24 17.60 -3.64
CA ASN A 174 1.52 17.22 -5.03
C ASN A 174 0.26 16.70 -5.72
N ILE A 175 -0.10 17.29 -6.84
CA ILE A 175 -1.28 16.88 -7.62
C ILE A 175 -1.19 15.42 -8.14
N GLY A 176 0.01 14.86 -8.26
CA GLY A 176 0.26 13.48 -8.69
C GLY A 176 0.05 12.42 -7.61
N TYR A 177 -0.23 12.81 -6.36
CA TYR A 177 -0.49 11.83 -5.29
C TYR A 177 -1.82 11.12 -5.46
N ILE A 178 -2.82 11.77 -6.07
CA ILE A 178 -4.09 11.14 -6.41
C ILE A 178 -4.08 10.78 -7.91
N GLN A 179 -3.94 9.50 -8.20
CA GLN A 179 -3.84 8.98 -9.57
C GLN A 179 -5.11 8.20 -9.96
N ASN A 180 -5.26 7.89 -11.25
CA ASN A 180 -6.32 7.01 -11.78
C ASN A 180 -7.71 7.35 -11.22
N TRP A 181 -8.02 8.63 -11.14
CA TRP A 181 -9.33 9.15 -10.69
C TRP A 181 -10.38 9.13 -11.82
N ASP A 182 -9.96 8.90 -13.06
CA ASP A 182 -10.75 9.10 -14.28
C ASP A 182 -12.01 8.22 -14.31
N ILE A 183 -13.15 8.90 -14.45
CA ILE A 183 -14.51 8.33 -14.52
C ILE A 183 -14.88 7.44 -13.31
N ILE A 184 -14.20 7.60 -12.18
CA ILE A 184 -14.56 6.89 -10.97
C ILE A 184 -14.39 7.77 -9.72
N TYR A 185 -15.43 7.81 -8.89
CA TYR A 185 -15.38 8.49 -7.60
C TYR A 185 -14.84 7.57 -6.51
N SER A 186 -14.23 8.20 -5.51
CA SER A 186 -13.79 7.55 -4.27
C SER A 186 -14.64 8.02 -3.10
N TRP A 187 -15.23 7.09 -2.34
CA TRP A 187 -15.92 7.42 -1.10
C TRP A 187 -14.97 8.07 -0.11
N GLY A 188 -15.44 9.14 0.54
CA GLY A 188 -14.78 9.76 1.68
C GLY A 188 -15.51 9.46 2.99
N GLN A 189 -14.91 9.90 4.10
CA GLN A 189 -15.50 9.75 5.43
C GLN A 189 -16.65 10.73 5.67
N ASP A 190 -16.61 11.88 5.01
CA ASP A 190 -17.41 13.05 5.36
C ASP A 190 -18.88 12.91 4.97
N VAL A 191 -19.74 13.39 5.86
CA VAL A 191 -21.17 13.60 5.59
C VAL A 191 -21.31 14.86 4.76
N PHE A 192 -22.15 14.83 3.73
CA PHE A 192 -22.52 16.05 3.02
C PHE A 192 -23.34 16.99 3.91
N SER A 193 -22.87 18.22 4.07
CA SER A 193 -23.49 19.20 4.95
C SER A 193 -24.92 19.60 4.56
N GLY A 194 -25.31 19.37 3.30
CA GLY A 194 -26.66 19.60 2.78
C GLY A 194 -27.63 18.46 2.95
N GLY A 195 -27.21 17.28 3.48
CA GLY A 195 -28.09 16.14 3.66
C GLY A 195 -27.46 14.96 4.36
N VAL A 196 -27.95 14.63 5.56
CA VAL A 196 -27.40 13.59 6.45
C VAL A 196 -27.37 12.19 5.87
N LEU A 197 -28.17 11.91 4.84
CA LEU A 197 -28.17 10.61 4.14
C LEU A 197 -27.08 10.50 3.08
N HIS A 198 -26.42 11.60 2.75
CA HIS A 198 -25.42 11.63 1.68
C HIS A 198 -24.01 11.66 2.24
N ARG A 199 -23.10 11.08 1.50
CA ARG A 199 -21.66 11.03 1.79
C ARG A 199 -20.86 11.63 0.64
N ALA A 200 -19.81 12.33 0.99
CA ALA A 200 -18.93 12.98 0.05
C ALA A 200 -18.09 11.97 -0.73
N VAL A 201 -17.87 12.28 -2.01
CA VAL A 201 -16.99 11.53 -2.91
C VAL A 201 -16.07 12.46 -3.66
N ARG A 202 -14.92 11.96 -4.09
CA ARG A 202 -13.91 12.72 -4.86
C ARG A 202 -13.48 11.96 -6.11
N GLY A 203 -13.03 12.71 -7.12
CA GLY A 203 -12.56 12.14 -8.39
C GLY A 203 -13.55 12.31 -9.51
N TYR A 204 -13.50 11.43 -10.52
CA TYR A 204 -14.33 11.34 -11.72
C TYR A 204 -13.83 12.19 -12.88
N TYR A 205 -14.09 13.50 -12.95
CA TYR A 205 -13.60 14.36 -14.04
C TYR A 205 -12.17 14.87 -13.80
N SER A 206 -11.81 15.05 -12.56
CA SER A 206 -10.48 15.42 -12.10
C SER A 206 -10.29 14.98 -10.66
N ALA A 207 -9.05 14.93 -10.18
CA ALA A 207 -8.79 14.67 -8.77
C ALA A 207 -9.44 15.72 -7.85
N LEU A 208 -9.70 16.93 -8.35
CA LEU A 208 -10.37 18.01 -7.62
C LEU A 208 -11.89 17.87 -7.58
N THR A 209 -12.51 17.05 -8.44
CA THR A 209 -13.97 16.94 -8.49
C THR A 209 -14.52 16.46 -7.15
N TRP A 210 -15.51 17.18 -6.66
CA TRP A 210 -16.25 16.85 -5.45
C TRP A 210 -17.72 16.58 -5.78
N ASN A 211 -18.32 15.57 -5.19
CA ASN A 211 -19.73 15.24 -5.32
C ASN A 211 -20.24 14.52 -4.06
N TYR A 212 -21.50 14.11 -4.05
CA TYR A 212 -22.10 13.34 -2.97
C TYR A 212 -23.13 12.34 -3.51
N TYR A 213 -23.27 11.22 -2.81
CA TYR A 213 -24.28 10.21 -3.10
C TYR A 213 -24.91 9.68 -1.81
N ASN A 214 -26.08 9.03 -1.94
CA ASN A 214 -26.74 8.41 -0.81
C ASN A 214 -25.83 7.29 -0.25
N ALA A 215 -25.71 7.24 1.07
CA ALA A 215 -24.85 6.28 1.77
C ALA A 215 -25.20 4.81 1.52
N THR A 216 -26.43 4.52 1.06
CA THR A 216 -26.92 3.15 0.81
C THR A 216 -26.90 2.76 -0.67
N GLU A 217 -26.49 3.66 -1.56
CA GLU A 217 -26.43 3.38 -3.00
C GLU A 217 -25.11 2.74 -3.41
N SER A 218 -25.22 1.61 -4.14
CA SER A 218 -24.09 0.95 -4.79
C SER A 218 -24.03 1.37 -6.27
N ILE A 219 -23.11 2.28 -6.61
CA ILE A 219 -23.03 2.91 -7.91
C ILE A 219 -21.80 2.39 -8.66
N PRO A 220 -21.92 1.97 -9.96
CA PRO A 220 -20.80 1.36 -10.70
C PRO A 220 -19.55 2.23 -10.85
N TYR A 221 -19.70 3.54 -10.79
CA TYR A 221 -18.63 4.53 -10.90
C TYR A 221 -18.27 5.19 -9.56
N VAL A 222 -18.63 4.55 -8.45
CA VAL A 222 -18.19 4.96 -7.10
C VAL A 222 -17.61 3.73 -6.41
N GLY A 223 -16.50 3.94 -5.71
CA GLY A 223 -15.80 2.83 -5.06
C GLY A 223 -14.94 3.25 -3.88
N PHE A 224 -14.10 2.34 -3.45
CA PHE A 224 -13.22 2.49 -2.31
C PHE A 224 -11.78 2.71 -2.76
N ARG A 225 -11.23 3.86 -2.41
CA ARG A 225 -9.81 4.19 -2.52
C ARG A 225 -9.27 4.34 -1.10
N PRO A 226 -8.60 3.32 -0.56
CA PRO A 226 -8.08 3.40 0.79
C PRO A 226 -6.88 4.33 0.91
N VAL A 227 -6.71 4.82 2.13
CA VAL A 227 -5.42 5.27 2.66
C VAL A 227 -4.96 4.30 3.74
N LEU A 228 -3.64 4.20 3.92
CA LEU A 228 -3.01 3.55 5.06
C LEU A 228 -2.40 4.64 5.93
N GLU A 229 -2.96 4.82 7.12
CA GLU A 229 -2.40 5.68 8.16
C GLU A 229 -1.40 4.88 8.98
N VAL A 230 -0.18 5.41 9.11
CA VAL A 230 0.85 4.76 9.94
C VAL A 230 0.53 5.00 11.41
N LEU A 231 0.37 3.92 12.15
CA LEU A 231 0.18 3.97 13.59
C LEU A 231 1.52 4.00 14.33
N ASN A 232 1.50 4.50 15.57
CA ASN A 232 2.65 4.49 16.47
C ASN A 232 3.93 5.13 15.91
N ALA A 233 3.79 6.19 15.09
CA ALA A 233 4.91 6.90 14.49
C ALA A 233 5.98 7.29 15.52
N ASP A 234 5.57 7.76 16.70
CA ASP A 234 6.46 8.13 17.80
C ASP A 234 7.32 6.97 18.28
N THR A 235 6.78 5.74 18.28
CA THR A 235 7.49 4.54 18.72
C THR A 235 8.34 3.91 17.63
N LEU A 236 7.97 4.12 16.36
CA LEU A 236 8.77 3.69 15.20
C LEU A 236 10.02 4.57 15.05
N GLY A 237 9.88 5.88 15.32
CA GLY A 237 10.91 6.88 15.05
C GLY A 237 11.08 7.17 13.54
N PRO A 238 11.87 8.18 13.17
CA PRO A 238 11.98 8.66 11.80
C PRO A 238 12.51 7.62 10.80
N ASP A 239 13.39 6.73 11.26
CA ASP A 239 13.98 5.64 10.46
C ASP A 239 13.29 4.29 10.73
N GLY A 240 12.10 4.31 11.33
CA GLY A 240 11.38 3.11 11.77
C GLY A 240 10.84 2.23 10.65
N MET A 241 10.81 2.75 9.43
CA MET A 241 10.40 2.04 8.22
C MET A 241 11.47 2.12 7.15
N LYS A 242 11.62 1.04 6.38
CA LYS A 242 12.50 1.02 5.19
C LYS A 242 11.80 0.32 4.02
N ALA A 243 12.24 0.64 2.82
CA ALA A 243 11.83 -0.06 1.62
C ALA A 243 12.69 -1.31 1.38
N VAL A 244 12.04 -2.40 0.96
CA VAL A 244 12.69 -3.60 0.41
C VAL A 244 12.25 -3.75 -1.04
N THR A 245 13.22 -3.89 -1.94
CA THR A 245 12.98 -4.08 -3.36
C THR A 245 12.72 -5.55 -3.66
N LEU A 246 11.61 -5.84 -4.33
CA LEU A 246 11.29 -7.14 -4.90
C LEU A 246 11.54 -7.09 -6.40
N ASP A 247 12.61 -7.72 -6.84
CA ASP A 247 12.95 -7.90 -8.24
C ASP A 247 12.23 -9.15 -8.76
N LEU A 248 11.28 -8.94 -9.65
CA LEU A 248 10.38 -10.00 -10.11
C LEU A 248 11.01 -10.91 -11.18
N ASN A 249 12.24 -10.60 -11.63
CA ASN A 249 13.02 -11.43 -12.58
C ASN A 249 12.18 -11.85 -13.80
N GLY A 250 11.45 -10.91 -14.39
CA GLY A 250 10.56 -11.14 -15.53
C GLY A 250 9.16 -11.64 -15.19
N GLY A 251 8.89 -11.98 -13.94
CA GLY A 251 7.52 -12.28 -13.46
C GLY A 251 6.68 -11.01 -13.29
N LYS A 252 5.46 -11.16 -12.77
CA LYS A 252 4.54 -10.06 -12.47
C LYS A 252 3.96 -10.23 -11.09
N LEU A 253 3.84 -9.12 -10.36
CA LEU A 253 3.21 -9.06 -9.03
C LEU A 253 2.58 -7.68 -8.84
N GLY A 254 1.38 -7.61 -8.26
CA GLY A 254 0.64 -6.36 -8.10
C GLY A 254 0.42 -5.63 -9.42
N GLY A 255 0.31 -6.38 -10.52
CA GLY A 255 0.19 -5.87 -11.89
C GLY A 255 1.44 -5.25 -12.47
N SER A 256 2.54 -5.17 -11.71
CA SER A 256 3.83 -4.72 -12.20
C SER A 256 4.64 -5.87 -12.78
N SER A 257 5.32 -5.63 -13.90
CA SER A 257 6.39 -6.48 -14.44
C SER A 257 7.78 -5.93 -14.08
N GLU A 258 7.82 -4.75 -13.49
CA GLU A 258 9.03 -4.11 -12.99
C GLU A 258 9.22 -4.45 -11.51
N ALA A 259 10.42 -4.22 -10.98
CA ALA A 259 10.67 -4.36 -9.55
C ALA A 259 9.72 -3.45 -8.74
N ILE A 260 9.18 -4.01 -7.67
CA ILE A 260 8.30 -3.28 -6.75
C ILE A 260 8.99 -3.05 -5.40
N GLN A 261 8.45 -2.15 -4.61
CA GLN A 261 8.95 -1.90 -3.25
C GLN A 261 7.87 -2.18 -2.23
N ILE A 262 8.21 -2.89 -1.17
CA ILE A 262 7.38 -3.09 0.02
C ILE A 262 7.99 -2.33 1.20
N ILE A 263 7.15 -1.96 2.18
CA ILE A 263 7.60 -1.36 3.43
C ILE A 263 7.76 -2.44 4.49
N VAL A 264 8.87 -2.37 5.22
CA VAL A 264 9.12 -3.21 6.39
C VAL A 264 9.64 -2.37 7.56
N LYS A 265 9.41 -2.85 8.78
CA LYS A 265 9.95 -2.24 9.98
C LYS A 265 11.48 -2.37 10.02
N THR A 266 12.17 -1.25 10.22
CA THR A 266 13.63 -1.22 10.32
C THR A 266 14.11 -2.02 11.54
N GLY A 267 15.19 -2.78 11.36
CA GLY A 267 15.81 -3.56 12.45
C GLY A 267 15.02 -4.80 12.90
N SER A 268 13.96 -5.17 12.18
CA SER A 268 13.15 -6.37 12.43
C SER A 268 13.18 -7.32 11.24
N GLU A 269 13.14 -8.63 11.53
CA GLU A 269 12.87 -9.62 10.50
C GLU A 269 11.50 -9.35 9.85
N PHE A 270 11.35 -9.72 8.60
CA PHE A 270 10.07 -9.62 7.87
C PHE A 270 9.78 -10.91 7.13
N THR A 271 8.52 -11.10 6.76
CA THR A 271 8.08 -12.29 6.02
C THR A 271 8.30 -12.09 4.52
N ALA A 272 8.98 -13.04 3.89
CA ALA A 272 9.11 -13.06 2.42
C ALA A 272 7.72 -13.14 1.78
N PRO A 273 7.46 -12.38 0.70
CA PRO A 273 6.17 -12.42 0.02
C PRO A 273 5.77 -13.85 -0.39
N VAL A 274 4.49 -14.18 -0.22
CA VAL A 274 3.93 -15.46 -0.65
C VAL A 274 3.75 -15.52 -2.17
N SER A 275 3.45 -16.71 -2.70
CA SER A 275 3.30 -16.93 -4.15
C SER A 275 2.02 -16.36 -4.74
N ASP A 276 1.04 -16.05 -3.90
CA ASP A 276 -0.27 -15.59 -4.35
C ASP A 276 -0.14 -14.25 -5.07
N GLY A 277 -0.77 -14.14 -6.23
CA GLY A 277 -0.67 -12.97 -7.10
C GLY A 277 0.61 -12.88 -7.95
N LEU A 278 1.61 -13.75 -7.73
CA LEU A 278 2.80 -13.81 -8.58
C LEU A 278 2.53 -14.63 -9.84
N THR A 279 2.86 -14.06 -11.00
CA THR A 279 2.84 -14.76 -12.29
C THR A 279 4.25 -14.91 -12.80
N ARG A 280 4.64 -16.11 -13.22
CA ARG A 280 5.95 -16.41 -13.80
C ARG A 280 6.12 -15.77 -15.19
N PRO A 281 7.36 -15.62 -15.70
CA PRO A 281 7.60 -15.10 -17.06
C PRO A 281 6.92 -15.91 -18.17
N ASP A 282 6.73 -17.24 -17.96
CA ASP A 282 6.03 -18.13 -18.89
C ASP A 282 4.49 -18.07 -18.77
N GLY A 283 3.98 -17.24 -17.85
CA GLY A 283 2.55 -17.07 -17.60
C GLY A 283 1.94 -18.09 -16.64
N ASP A 284 2.73 -19.04 -16.13
CA ASP A 284 2.26 -20.01 -15.14
C ASP A 284 2.06 -19.35 -13.77
N THR A 285 1.02 -19.74 -13.05
CA THR A 285 0.67 -19.22 -11.73
C THR A 285 0.74 -20.33 -10.69
N GLY A 286 1.19 -20.01 -9.48
CA GLY A 286 1.26 -20.97 -8.37
C GLY A 286 2.41 -21.97 -8.44
N SER A 287 3.32 -21.83 -9.39
CA SER A 287 4.53 -22.63 -9.48
C SER A 287 5.55 -22.22 -8.44
N TYR A 288 6.35 -23.19 -8.03
CA TYR A 288 7.38 -22.98 -7.02
C TYR A 288 8.40 -21.94 -7.44
N PHE A 289 8.68 -21.03 -6.53
CA PHE A 289 9.78 -20.10 -6.63
C PHE A 289 10.39 -19.87 -5.24
N MET A 290 11.59 -19.28 -5.22
CA MET A 290 12.27 -18.87 -4.01
C MET A 290 12.63 -17.39 -4.15
N TRP A 291 12.78 -16.71 -3.05
CA TRP A 291 13.39 -15.38 -3.00
C TRP A 291 14.88 -15.50 -2.75
N LEU A 292 15.70 -14.85 -3.57
CA LEU A 292 17.16 -14.80 -3.45
C LEU A 292 17.56 -13.41 -2.97
N ASP A 293 18.33 -13.33 -1.88
CA ASP A 293 18.93 -12.06 -1.45
C ASP A 293 20.24 -11.73 -2.19
N SER A 294 20.83 -10.60 -1.87
CA SER A 294 22.09 -10.14 -2.47
C SER A 294 23.29 -11.01 -2.10
N ASP A 295 23.23 -11.74 -1.02
CA ASP A 295 24.29 -12.60 -0.50
C ASP A 295 24.19 -14.04 -1.04
N GLY A 296 23.17 -14.32 -1.85
CA GLY A 296 22.95 -15.62 -2.48
C GLY A 296 22.17 -16.60 -1.58
N LYS A 297 21.55 -16.13 -0.52
CA LYS A 297 20.71 -16.97 0.32
C LYS A 297 19.27 -17.02 -0.20
N LEU A 298 18.70 -18.22 -0.20
CA LEU A 298 17.33 -18.49 -0.66
C LEU A 298 16.35 -18.52 0.52
N TYR A 299 15.18 -17.94 0.30
CA TYR A 299 14.06 -17.94 1.23
C TYR A 299 12.82 -18.46 0.52
N ALA A 300 12.14 -19.42 1.15
CA ALA A 300 10.83 -19.84 0.67
C ALA A 300 9.81 -18.71 0.84
N PRO A 301 8.76 -18.64 0.00
CA PRO A 301 7.61 -17.78 0.25
C PRO A 301 7.08 -17.98 1.68
N GLY A 302 6.83 -16.90 2.40
CA GLY A 302 6.39 -16.95 3.80
C GLY A 302 7.49 -17.18 4.85
N ALA A 303 8.74 -17.38 4.44
CA ALA A 303 9.85 -17.54 5.37
C ALA A 303 10.28 -16.19 5.99
N ASN A 304 10.91 -16.25 7.16
CA ASN A 304 11.52 -15.08 7.79
C ASN A 304 12.79 -14.66 7.04
N VAL A 305 12.87 -13.37 6.75
CA VAL A 305 13.99 -12.70 6.10
C VAL A 305 14.68 -11.79 7.11
N PRO A 306 16.01 -11.83 7.22
CA PRO A 306 16.76 -10.98 8.15
C PRO A 306 16.57 -9.48 7.91
N ALA A 307 16.68 -8.71 8.99
CA ALA A 307 16.43 -7.28 8.98
C ALA A 307 17.35 -6.48 8.05
N GLU A 308 18.56 -6.96 7.76
CA GLU A 308 19.53 -6.30 6.89
C GLU A 308 19.23 -6.41 5.39
N VAL A 309 18.39 -7.37 5.00
CA VAL A 309 18.04 -7.60 3.60
C VAL A 309 17.22 -6.42 3.06
N THR A 310 17.65 -5.87 1.93
CA THR A 310 17.02 -4.72 1.25
C THR A 310 16.56 -5.03 -0.16
N LYS A 311 16.92 -6.21 -0.69
CA LYS A 311 16.52 -6.69 -2.00
C LYS A 311 16.28 -8.19 -1.98
N LEU A 312 15.20 -8.61 -2.60
CA LEU A 312 14.89 -10.01 -2.91
C LEU A 312 14.64 -10.15 -4.41
N THR A 313 15.19 -11.17 -5.02
CA THR A 313 15.01 -11.47 -6.45
C THR A 313 14.26 -12.79 -6.59
N ALA A 314 13.18 -12.81 -7.36
CA ALA A 314 12.42 -14.04 -7.61
C ALA A 314 13.26 -15.05 -8.42
N GLN A 315 13.43 -16.25 -7.88
CA GLN A 315 14.07 -17.37 -8.53
C GLN A 315 13.01 -18.41 -8.87
N PHE A 316 12.64 -18.45 -10.14
CA PHE A 316 11.67 -19.43 -10.62
C PHE A 316 12.37 -20.78 -10.78
N THR A 317 11.89 -21.79 -10.05
CA THR A 317 12.50 -23.10 -10.01
C THR A 317 11.74 -24.06 -10.91
N ASN A 318 12.49 -25.00 -11.53
CA ASN A 318 11.87 -26.08 -12.27
C ASN A 318 11.52 -27.23 -11.32
N THR A 319 10.39 -27.88 -11.56
CA THR A 319 10.03 -29.14 -10.94
C THR A 319 10.62 -30.27 -11.77
N TYR A 320 11.28 -31.23 -11.13
CA TYR A 320 11.88 -32.37 -11.76
C TYR A 320 11.12 -33.65 -11.34
N THR A 321 10.84 -34.52 -12.28
CA THR A 321 10.26 -35.82 -11.99
C THR A 321 11.26 -36.68 -11.20
N VAL A 322 10.79 -37.27 -10.12
CA VAL A 322 11.56 -38.22 -9.30
C VAL A 322 10.99 -39.63 -9.44
N THR A 323 11.85 -40.57 -9.67
CA THR A 323 11.49 -41.99 -9.64
C THR A 323 12.31 -42.67 -8.56
N LEU A 324 11.64 -43.17 -7.52
CA LEU A 324 12.28 -43.93 -6.46
C LEU A 324 12.38 -45.39 -6.87
N HIS A 325 13.62 -45.92 -6.98
CA HIS A 325 13.87 -47.33 -7.31
C HIS A 325 13.92 -48.17 -6.03
N THR A 326 12.89 -48.96 -5.80
CA THR A 326 12.69 -49.71 -4.55
C THR A 326 13.42 -51.04 -4.49
N ASN A 327 14.09 -51.45 -5.57
CA ASN A 327 14.78 -52.77 -5.70
C ASN A 327 13.92 -53.97 -5.30
N GLY A 328 12.63 -53.92 -5.62
CA GLY A 328 11.66 -54.96 -5.31
C GLY A 328 10.82 -54.74 -4.08
N GLY A 329 11.12 -53.71 -3.29
CA GLY A 329 10.26 -53.25 -2.20
C GLY A 329 9.03 -52.48 -2.69
N THR A 330 8.09 -52.21 -1.81
CA THR A 330 6.88 -51.42 -2.05
C THR A 330 6.87 -50.20 -1.18
N ILE A 331 6.60 -49.01 -1.74
CA ILE A 331 6.30 -47.78 -1.01
C ILE A 331 4.81 -47.78 -0.69
N ASN A 332 4.46 -47.82 0.60
CA ASN A 332 3.07 -47.83 1.07
C ASN A 332 2.53 -46.44 1.27
N SER A 333 3.40 -45.47 1.63
CA SER A 333 3.07 -44.05 1.87
C SER A 333 4.26 -43.17 1.55
N GLY A 334 4.00 -41.85 1.34
CA GLY A 334 5.06 -40.86 1.18
C GLY A 334 5.86 -40.96 -0.13
N ASN A 335 5.33 -41.62 -1.19
CA ASN A 335 6.02 -41.66 -2.47
C ASN A 335 6.23 -40.27 -3.05
N VAL A 336 7.49 -39.95 -3.37
CA VAL A 336 7.86 -38.65 -3.98
C VAL A 336 7.99 -38.86 -5.48
N THR A 337 7.15 -38.18 -6.24
CA THR A 337 7.14 -38.22 -7.71
C THR A 337 7.73 -36.96 -8.35
N GLU A 338 7.90 -35.91 -7.56
CA GLU A 338 8.41 -34.63 -8.01
C GLU A 338 9.40 -34.03 -7.00
N TYR A 339 10.36 -33.31 -7.49
CA TYR A 339 11.35 -32.56 -6.71
C TYR A 339 11.47 -31.15 -7.26
N THR A 340 11.34 -30.14 -6.40
CA THR A 340 11.57 -28.75 -6.76
C THR A 340 12.92 -28.32 -6.24
N TYR A 341 13.76 -27.80 -7.12
CA TYR A 341 15.07 -27.28 -6.75
C TYR A 341 14.96 -26.17 -5.71
N GLY A 342 15.74 -26.27 -4.65
CA GLY A 342 15.77 -25.30 -3.55
C GLY A 342 14.72 -25.53 -2.45
N VAL A 343 13.66 -26.31 -2.72
CA VAL A 343 12.62 -26.64 -1.71
C VAL A 343 12.95 -27.95 -0.98
N GLY A 344 13.53 -28.89 -1.68
CA GLY A 344 13.78 -30.23 -1.17
C GLY A 344 12.56 -31.17 -1.27
N ALA A 345 12.74 -32.42 -0.84
CA ALA A 345 11.67 -33.41 -0.73
C ALA A 345 11.92 -34.30 0.48
N THR A 346 10.86 -34.69 1.17
CA THR A 346 10.94 -35.68 2.25
C THR A 346 10.75 -37.05 1.66
N LEU A 347 11.81 -37.86 1.67
CA LEU A 347 11.76 -39.21 1.15
C LEU A 347 11.05 -40.18 2.12
N PRO A 348 10.39 -41.24 1.61
CA PRO A 348 9.80 -42.26 2.46
C PRO A 348 10.83 -42.89 3.42
N THR A 349 10.40 -43.16 4.63
CA THR A 349 11.18 -43.75 5.71
C THR A 349 11.02 -45.29 5.71
N ALA A 350 11.75 -45.99 6.61
CA ALA A 350 11.58 -47.43 6.78
C ALA A 350 10.14 -47.84 7.14
N GLY A 351 9.38 -46.97 7.84
CA GLY A 351 7.97 -47.22 8.17
C GLY A 351 7.02 -47.14 6.99
N ASP A 352 7.46 -46.48 5.92
CA ASP A 352 6.68 -46.28 4.69
C ASP A 352 6.95 -47.39 3.64
N MET A 353 7.86 -48.33 3.94
CA MET A 353 8.36 -49.34 3.00
C MET A 353 8.07 -50.76 3.48
N THR A 354 7.77 -51.66 2.54
CA THR A 354 7.70 -53.11 2.82
C THR A 354 8.45 -53.89 1.77
N TYR A 355 9.21 -54.89 2.24
CA TYR A 355 9.80 -55.93 1.41
C TYR A 355 10.02 -57.18 2.26
N THR A 356 9.26 -58.24 2.00
CA THR A 356 9.28 -59.45 2.82
C THR A 356 10.68 -60.03 2.94
N GLY A 357 11.15 -60.22 4.17
CA GLY A 357 12.48 -60.78 4.47
C GLY A 357 13.64 -59.77 4.33
N HIS A 358 13.36 -58.49 4.12
CA HIS A 358 14.39 -57.47 3.95
C HIS A 358 14.16 -56.30 4.92
N THR A 359 15.24 -55.58 5.21
CA THR A 359 15.20 -54.31 6.00
C THR A 359 15.63 -53.15 5.12
N PHE A 360 14.83 -52.08 5.10
CA PHE A 360 15.19 -50.84 4.41
C PHE A 360 16.42 -50.19 5.05
N LYS A 361 17.43 -49.83 4.27
CA LYS A 361 18.69 -49.24 4.74
C LYS A 361 18.83 -47.76 4.37
N GLY A 362 18.01 -47.23 3.46
CA GLY A 362 18.03 -45.85 2.99
C GLY A 362 17.86 -45.79 1.45
N TRP A 363 17.66 -44.55 1.01
CA TRP A 363 17.64 -44.13 -0.39
C TRP A 363 19.06 -43.82 -0.88
#